data_78b71fecb4ce6449f24a6881db3c5dad
#
_entry.id   78b71fecb4ce6449f24a6881db3c5dad
#
_cell.length_a   1.000
_cell.length_b   1.000
_cell.length_c   1.000
_cell.angle_alpha   90.00
_cell.angle_beta   90.00
_cell.angle_gamma   90.00
#
_symmetry.space_group_name_H-M   'P 1'
#
loop_
_entity.id
_entity.type
_entity.pdbx_description
1 polymer ?
#
loop_
_entity_poly.entity_id
_entity_poly.type
_entity_poly.pdbx_seq_one_letter_code
_entity_poly.pdbx_strand_id
1 'polypeptide(L)'
;MRVAIIEDTANYQQYREVLHSFAKGCGGDITNSGNTNGYDCAVIFGSYKKERGKSAHQGKGKIIESGMPYIQLETQLIGRPIDTAFHTEFRVGVNGFLWDDAKWGFEHIQSDRSKKVFERNGYDPEIDWRTSGDYILLCMQKVGDASLRGQDIFSWTEETVKMLRQHTERQIIVRPHPLYRKKSRHSECKKIVTDYFNVLWQETDLEKDGFVPIQQQLDKAWCTITYTSGSGIDAVLQGVPNIACNSGSMVYDVSSKDIAQVEDPYRGDKKEWTNKIAHCQWSIQEFESGECWAHVSKSI
;
A
#
# COMPACT_ATOMS: atom_id res chain seq x y z
N MET A 1 11.89 20.02 19.16
CA MET A 1 11.38 18.62 19.14
C MET A 1 12.58 17.70 19.01
N ARG A 2 12.76 16.77 19.97
CA ARG A 2 13.81 15.74 19.93
C ARG A 2 13.23 14.47 19.30
N VAL A 3 13.90 13.94 18.28
CA VAL A 3 13.41 12.83 17.47
C VAL A 3 14.27 11.59 17.67
N ALA A 4 13.67 10.48 18.07
CA ALA A 4 14.32 9.19 18.21
C ALA A 4 14.18 8.35 16.93
N ILE A 5 15.27 7.98 16.31
CA ILE A 5 15.29 7.09 15.13
C ILE A 5 15.48 5.66 15.63
N ILE A 6 14.41 4.85 15.57
CA ILE A 6 14.37 3.53 16.24
C ILE A 6 14.88 2.44 15.30
N GLU A 7 16.19 2.22 15.34
CA GLU A 7 16.91 1.34 14.40
C GLU A 7 16.48 -0.14 14.50
N ASP A 8 16.19 -0.63 15.71
CA ASP A 8 15.77 -2.01 15.94
C ASP A 8 14.37 -2.35 15.40
N THR A 9 13.65 -1.37 14.84
CA THR A 9 12.39 -1.60 14.09
C THR A 9 12.62 -2.07 12.65
N ALA A 10 13.80 -1.88 12.08
CA ALA A 10 14.18 -2.33 10.75
C ALA A 10 14.79 -3.74 10.76
N ASN A 11 14.19 -4.67 9.99
CA ASN A 11 14.66 -6.08 9.93
C ASN A 11 15.90 -6.30 9.06
N TYR A 12 16.19 -5.38 8.13
CA TYR A 12 17.25 -5.49 7.13
C TYR A 12 18.14 -4.26 7.15
N GLN A 13 19.43 -4.45 6.83
CA GLN A 13 20.41 -3.37 6.82
C GLN A 13 20.00 -2.20 5.93
N GLN A 14 19.51 -2.48 4.72
CA GLN A 14 19.04 -1.45 3.79
C GLN A 14 17.96 -0.53 4.40
N TYR A 15 17.07 -1.05 5.26
CA TYR A 15 16.03 -0.24 5.91
C TYR A 15 16.56 0.55 7.11
N ARG A 16 17.66 0.11 7.73
CA ARG A 16 18.38 0.92 8.71
C ARG A 16 19.04 2.12 8.04
N GLU A 17 19.62 1.92 6.86
CA GLU A 17 20.20 3.00 6.06
C GLU A 17 19.15 4.05 5.67
N VAL A 18 17.92 3.62 5.35
CA VAL A 18 16.79 4.54 5.13
C VAL A 18 16.46 5.35 6.39
N LEU A 19 16.42 4.71 7.57
CA LEU A 19 16.25 5.42 8.84
C LEU A 19 17.39 6.42 9.10
N HIS A 20 18.63 6.07 8.77
CA HIS A 20 19.79 6.96 8.91
C HIS A 20 19.70 8.16 7.94
N SER A 21 19.21 7.94 6.71
CA SER A 21 18.97 9.06 5.76
C SER A 21 17.89 10.01 6.28
N PHE A 22 16.82 9.47 6.89
CA PHE A 22 15.80 10.32 7.53
C PHE A 22 16.38 11.08 8.73
N ALA A 23 17.25 10.45 9.54
CA ALA A 23 17.93 11.08 10.68
C ALA A 23 18.73 12.31 10.27
N LYS A 24 19.45 12.24 9.14
CA LYS A 24 20.24 13.40 8.62
C LYS A 24 19.34 14.62 8.41
N GLY A 25 18.17 14.46 7.80
CA GLY A 25 17.29 15.58 7.46
C GLY A 25 16.50 16.14 8.64
N CYS A 26 16.17 15.31 9.65
CA CYS A 26 15.45 15.78 10.84
C CYS A 26 16.36 16.13 12.02
N GLY A 27 17.65 15.81 11.95
CA GLY A 27 18.59 15.96 13.07
C GLY A 27 18.28 15.05 14.26
N GLY A 28 17.66 13.87 13.99
CA GLY A 28 17.27 12.91 15.02
C GLY A 28 18.41 12.02 15.50
N ASP A 29 18.32 11.56 16.74
CA ASP A 29 19.30 10.65 17.36
C ASP A 29 18.97 9.18 17.01
N ILE A 30 19.95 8.44 16.51
CA ILE A 30 19.80 7.00 16.29
C ILE A 30 19.84 6.28 17.63
N THR A 31 18.80 5.49 17.89
CA THR A 31 18.64 4.79 19.17
C THR A 31 17.84 3.48 18.95
N ASN A 32 17.38 2.85 20.02
CA ASN A 32 16.55 1.64 20.00
C ASN A 32 15.25 1.82 20.80
N SER A 33 14.31 0.91 20.63
CA SER A 33 12.98 0.95 21.25
C SER A 33 12.98 0.85 22.80
N GLY A 34 14.11 0.53 23.39
CA GLY A 34 14.29 0.52 24.86
C GLY A 34 14.80 1.84 25.44
N ASN A 35 15.18 2.80 24.60
CA ASN A 35 15.79 4.06 25.03
C ASN A 35 15.12 5.27 24.38
N THR A 36 13.86 5.52 24.75
CA THR A 36 13.04 6.60 24.18
C THR A 36 12.73 7.73 25.15
N ASN A 37 13.27 7.67 26.37
CA ASN A 37 13.05 8.70 27.39
C ASN A 37 13.62 10.05 26.94
N GLY A 38 12.79 11.10 27.06
CA GLY A 38 13.18 12.48 26.73
C GLY A 38 13.12 12.81 25.24
N TYR A 39 12.57 11.95 24.40
CA TYR A 39 12.22 12.25 23.02
C TYR A 39 10.73 12.60 22.91
N ASP A 40 10.41 13.46 21.96
CA ASP A 40 9.06 13.95 21.68
C ASP A 40 8.35 13.10 20.62
N CYS A 41 9.12 12.46 19.73
CA CYS A 41 8.62 11.67 18.60
C CYS A 41 9.60 10.54 18.27
N ALA A 42 9.09 9.43 17.75
CA ALA A 42 9.87 8.32 17.24
C ALA A 42 9.72 8.16 15.72
N VAL A 43 10.76 7.64 15.06
CA VAL A 43 10.69 7.21 13.65
C VAL A 43 10.93 5.71 13.60
N ILE A 44 10.01 4.97 13.00
CA ILE A 44 10.01 3.52 12.90
C ILE A 44 9.94 3.06 11.44
N PHE A 45 10.46 1.88 11.13
CA PHE A 45 10.35 1.29 9.79
C PHE A 45 9.45 0.07 9.78
N GLY A 46 8.46 0.08 8.88
CA GLY A 46 7.56 -1.05 8.62
C GLY A 46 6.38 -1.15 9.59
N SER A 47 5.32 -1.80 9.15
CA SER A 47 4.10 -1.98 9.93
C SER A 47 4.26 -2.95 11.10
N TYR A 48 3.52 -2.71 12.18
CA TYR A 48 3.47 -3.56 13.35
C TYR A 48 2.54 -4.76 13.15
N LYS A 49 3.00 -5.94 13.59
CA LYS A 49 2.22 -7.18 13.61
C LYS A 49 2.39 -7.84 14.97
N LYS A 50 1.38 -7.74 15.83
CA LYS A 50 1.41 -8.23 17.22
C LYS A 50 1.76 -9.72 17.30
N GLU A 51 1.31 -10.53 16.34
CA GLU A 51 1.49 -11.98 16.32
C GLU A 51 2.89 -12.43 15.88
N ARG A 52 3.74 -11.51 15.43
CA ARG A 52 5.11 -11.82 15.00
C ARG A 52 6.09 -11.53 16.14
N GLY A 53 6.55 -12.59 16.82
CA GLY A 53 7.55 -12.51 17.89
C GLY A 53 8.98 -12.10 17.49
N LYS A 54 9.19 -11.49 16.33
CA LYS A 54 10.49 -10.97 15.90
C LYS A 54 10.81 -9.67 16.64
N SER A 55 12.10 -9.45 16.98
CA SER A 55 12.59 -8.29 17.73
C SER A 55 12.12 -6.95 17.16
N ALA A 56 12.17 -6.77 15.83
CA ALA A 56 11.72 -5.55 15.17
C ALA A 56 10.21 -5.27 15.36
N HIS A 57 9.36 -6.32 15.46
CA HIS A 57 7.95 -6.13 15.78
C HIS A 57 7.73 -5.79 17.24
N GLN A 58 8.54 -6.34 18.14
CA GLN A 58 8.52 -5.97 19.56
C GLN A 58 8.93 -4.51 19.75
N GLY A 59 9.97 -4.03 19.04
CA GLY A 59 10.38 -2.64 19.02
C GLY A 59 9.26 -1.70 18.60
N LYS A 60 8.59 -2.01 17.46
CA LYS A 60 7.43 -1.23 16.98
C LYS A 60 6.29 -1.23 17.99
N GLY A 61 5.96 -2.39 18.58
CA GLY A 61 4.93 -2.50 19.59
C GLY A 61 5.19 -1.59 20.79
N LYS A 62 6.42 -1.56 21.30
CA LYS A 62 6.79 -0.67 22.41
C LYS A 62 6.53 0.81 22.08
N ILE A 63 6.89 1.26 20.87
CA ILE A 63 6.66 2.65 20.46
C ILE A 63 5.17 2.94 20.35
N ILE A 64 4.42 2.12 19.61
CA ILE A 64 2.99 2.33 19.36
C ILE A 64 2.19 2.25 20.66
N GLU A 65 2.48 1.28 21.51
CA GLU A 65 1.79 1.05 22.79
C GLU A 65 2.16 2.11 23.87
N SER A 66 3.29 2.81 23.71
CA SER A 66 3.66 3.90 24.62
C SER A 66 2.80 5.15 24.46
N GLY A 67 2.08 5.29 23.34
CA GLY A 67 1.33 6.51 22.97
C GLY A 67 2.20 7.67 22.51
N MET A 68 3.51 7.48 22.35
CA MET A 68 4.40 8.47 21.77
C MET A 68 4.04 8.73 20.30
N PRO A 69 3.97 9.99 19.84
CA PRO A 69 3.85 10.29 18.41
C PRO A 69 4.96 9.60 17.62
N TYR A 70 4.63 9.01 16.48
CA TYR A 70 5.64 8.36 15.66
C TYR A 70 5.42 8.62 14.17
N ILE A 71 6.53 8.63 13.44
CA ILE A 71 6.57 8.62 11.98
C ILE A 71 6.86 7.20 11.53
N GLN A 72 6.03 6.66 10.67
CA GLN A 72 6.20 5.33 10.11
C GLN A 72 6.67 5.42 8.66
N LEU A 73 7.83 4.84 8.40
CA LEU A 73 8.34 4.63 7.05
C LEU A 73 7.91 3.25 6.55
N GLU A 74 7.41 3.18 5.33
CA GLU A 74 6.98 1.94 4.66
C GLU A 74 7.48 1.91 3.21
N THR A 75 7.38 0.76 2.58
CA THR A 75 7.78 0.58 1.19
C THR A 75 6.98 1.48 0.23
N GLN A 76 7.58 1.75 -0.90
CA GLN A 76 7.09 2.62 -1.98
C GLN A 76 5.65 2.31 -2.42
N LEU A 77 4.89 3.36 -2.74
CA LEU A 77 3.51 3.29 -3.23
C LEU A 77 3.44 3.38 -4.76
N ILE A 78 4.00 4.46 -5.32
CA ILE A 78 3.99 4.80 -6.75
C ILE A 78 5.27 4.24 -7.35
N GLY A 79 5.18 3.53 -8.48
CA GLY A 79 6.35 3.00 -9.16
C GLY A 79 7.07 1.88 -8.40
N ARG A 80 6.32 1.05 -7.67
CA ARG A 80 6.90 -0.05 -6.90
C ARG A 80 7.71 -0.99 -7.78
N PRO A 81 8.96 -1.32 -7.42
CA PRO A 81 9.73 -2.31 -8.15
C PRO A 81 9.05 -3.68 -8.06
N ILE A 82 9.12 -4.45 -9.15
CA ILE A 82 8.60 -5.83 -9.20
C ILE A 82 9.41 -6.71 -8.25
N ASP A 83 10.71 -6.49 -8.20
CA ASP A 83 11.59 -7.11 -7.22
C ASP A 83 11.69 -6.22 -5.98
N THR A 84 11.45 -6.80 -4.81
CA THR A 84 11.42 -6.09 -3.51
C THR A 84 12.80 -5.60 -3.05
N ALA A 85 13.86 -5.79 -3.85
CA ALA A 85 15.22 -5.57 -3.40
C ALA A 85 15.62 -4.09 -3.24
N PHE A 86 15.06 -3.16 -4.04
CA PHE A 86 15.58 -1.78 -4.07
C PHE A 86 14.46 -0.74 -4.22
N HIS A 87 13.86 -0.36 -3.07
CA HIS A 87 13.03 0.83 -3.03
C HIS A 87 13.91 2.09 -2.97
N THR A 88 13.65 3.05 -3.85
CA THR A 88 14.31 4.37 -3.87
C THR A 88 13.48 5.46 -3.19
N GLU A 89 12.22 5.16 -2.95
CA GLU A 89 11.26 6.02 -2.29
C GLU A 89 10.47 5.25 -1.25
N PHE A 90 9.90 5.98 -0.30
CA PHE A 90 9.23 5.39 0.85
C PHE A 90 7.94 6.15 1.17
N ARG A 91 6.91 5.40 1.56
CA ARG A 91 5.71 5.97 2.15
C ARG A 91 6.03 6.43 3.57
N VAL A 92 5.53 7.63 3.92
CA VAL A 92 5.77 8.23 5.23
C VAL A 92 4.46 8.74 5.79
N GLY A 93 4.02 8.19 6.91
CA GLY A 93 2.80 8.59 7.62
C GLY A 93 3.07 8.87 9.10
N VAL A 94 2.30 9.75 9.72
CA VAL A 94 2.36 10.03 11.16
C VAL A 94 1.27 9.23 11.87
N ASN A 95 1.66 8.46 12.90
CA ASN A 95 0.82 7.58 13.72
C ASN A 95 0.05 6.49 12.95
N GLY A 96 0.46 6.15 11.74
CA GLY A 96 -0.17 5.15 10.90
C GLY A 96 0.48 5.00 9.54
N PHE A 97 -0.13 4.19 8.67
CA PHE A 97 0.39 3.94 7.32
C PHE A 97 -0.68 3.63 6.28
N LEU A 98 -1.96 3.58 6.66
CA LEU A 98 -3.09 3.42 5.76
C LEU A 98 -3.81 4.75 5.56
N TRP A 99 -4.63 4.84 4.53
CA TRP A 99 -5.27 6.09 4.11
C TRP A 99 -6.06 6.77 5.23
N ASP A 100 -6.78 5.99 6.01
CA ASP A 100 -7.69 6.44 7.06
C ASP A 100 -7.10 6.45 8.48
N ASP A 101 -5.88 5.94 8.70
CA ASP A 101 -5.29 5.87 10.04
C ASP A 101 -4.08 6.79 10.24
N ALA A 102 -3.39 7.15 9.16
CA ALA A 102 -2.23 8.03 9.24
C ALA A 102 -2.62 9.50 9.06
N LYS A 103 -1.89 10.38 9.71
CA LYS A 103 -1.88 11.81 9.38
C LYS A 103 -0.83 12.04 8.30
N TRP A 104 -1.24 12.62 7.19
CA TRP A 104 -0.42 12.76 5.99
C TRP A 104 0.05 14.19 5.72
N GLY A 105 -0.37 15.17 6.53
CA GLY A 105 -0.06 16.59 6.33
C GLY A 105 -0.76 17.20 5.11
N PHE A 106 -1.95 16.70 4.77
CA PHE A 106 -2.69 17.17 3.59
C PHE A 106 -3.10 18.64 3.65
N GLU A 107 -3.13 19.25 4.82
CA GLU A 107 -3.30 20.69 5.03
C GLU A 107 -2.10 21.52 4.57
N HIS A 108 -0.97 20.88 4.23
CA HIS A 108 0.28 21.52 3.82
C HIS A 108 0.75 21.10 2.42
N ILE A 109 -0.19 20.75 1.52
CA ILE A 109 0.08 20.28 0.17
C ILE A 109 0.78 21.37 -0.67
N GLN A 110 1.84 20.97 -1.38
CA GLN A 110 2.53 21.79 -2.39
C GLN A 110 1.99 21.42 -3.78
N SER A 111 1.57 22.42 -4.55
CA SER A 111 0.85 22.21 -5.82
C SER A 111 1.65 21.53 -6.94
N ASP A 112 2.97 21.65 -6.92
CA ASP A 112 3.86 21.14 -7.98
C ASP A 112 4.46 19.75 -7.66
N ARG A 113 4.26 19.26 -6.43
CA ARG A 113 4.85 17.99 -5.99
C ARG A 113 4.30 16.78 -6.75
N SER A 114 3.00 16.75 -7.05
CA SER A 114 2.39 15.63 -7.78
C SER A 114 3.08 15.40 -9.11
N LYS A 115 3.30 16.45 -9.90
CA LYS A 115 4.01 16.35 -11.18
C LYS A 115 5.39 15.73 -11.02
N LYS A 116 6.20 16.23 -10.07
CA LYS A 116 7.56 15.73 -9.80
C LYS A 116 7.56 14.25 -9.42
N VAL A 117 6.67 13.84 -8.50
CA VAL A 117 6.61 12.45 -8.00
C VAL A 117 6.14 11.50 -9.09
N PHE A 118 5.13 11.88 -9.87
CA PHE A 118 4.60 11.02 -10.93
C PHE A 118 5.58 10.88 -12.08
N GLU A 119 6.15 11.97 -12.60
CA GLU A 119 7.12 11.95 -13.70
C GLU A 119 8.37 11.11 -13.37
N ARG A 120 8.96 11.26 -12.17
CA ARG A 120 10.13 10.48 -11.79
C ARG A 120 9.86 8.99 -11.61
N ASN A 121 8.59 8.61 -11.43
CA ASN A 121 8.13 7.22 -11.35
C ASN A 121 7.53 6.71 -12.68
N GLY A 122 7.55 7.52 -13.75
CA GLY A 122 7.10 7.14 -15.09
C GLY A 122 5.59 7.10 -15.27
N TYR A 123 4.83 7.87 -14.49
CA TYR A 123 3.38 7.96 -14.58
C TYR A 123 2.90 9.35 -14.94
N ASP A 124 1.74 9.42 -15.61
CA ASP A 124 1.03 10.64 -15.90
C ASP A 124 -0.05 10.89 -14.83
N PRO A 125 0.03 11.99 -14.06
CA PRO A 125 -0.99 12.30 -13.05
C PRO A 125 -2.36 12.62 -13.65
N GLU A 126 -2.43 12.98 -14.95
CA GLU A 126 -3.64 13.40 -15.65
C GLU A 126 -4.23 12.27 -16.53
N ILE A 127 -3.68 11.05 -16.48
CA ILE A 127 -4.18 9.92 -17.28
C ILE A 127 -5.70 9.77 -17.16
N ASP A 128 -6.39 9.64 -18.27
CA ASP A 128 -7.83 9.43 -18.31
C ASP A 128 -8.26 8.06 -17.76
N TRP A 129 -9.50 7.99 -17.26
CA TRP A 129 -10.09 6.71 -16.90
C TRP A 129 -10.42 5.88 -18.14
N ARG A 130 -10.12 4.59 -18.06
CA ARG A 130 -10.57 3.62 -19.06
C ARG A 130 -12.07 3.42 -18.99
N THR A 131 -12.68 3.30 -20.15
CA THR A 131 -14.11 3.03 -20.34
C THR A 131 -14.39 1.66 -20.97
N SER A 132 -13.35 0.86 -21.21
CA SER A 132 -13.43 -0.49 -21.79
C SER A 132 -12.47 -1.45 -21.06
N GLY A 133 -12.77 -2.73 -21.15
CA GLY A 133 -11.95 -3.80 -20.60
C GLY A 133 -12.67 -5.14 -20.66
N ASP A 134 -11.91 -6.23 -20.66
CA ASP A 134 -12.39 -7.58 -20.91
C ASP A 134 -12.84 -8.30 -19.61
N TYR A 135 -12.23 -7.96 -18.48
CA TYR A 135 -12.43 -8.70 -17.22
C TYR A 135 -12.26 -7.82 -15.98
N ILE A 136 -12.77 -8.32 -14.87
CA ILE A 136 -12.56 -7.78 -13.52
C ILE A 136 -11.34 -8.47 -12.93
N LEU A 137 -10.39 -7.69 -12.41
CA LEU A 137 -9.19 -8.20 -11.74
C LEU A 137 -9.34 -8.12 -10.22
N LEU A 138 -9.63 -9.24 -9.55
CA LEU A 138 -9.72 -9.34 -8.10
C LEU A 138 -8.33 -9.63 -7.52
N CYS A 139 -7.74 -8.64 -6.87
CA CYS A 139 -6.37 -8.70 -6.34
C CYS A 139 -6.36 -9.10 -4.86
N MET A 140 -5.90 -10.32 -4.57
CA MET A 140 -5.65 -10.76 -3.21
C MET A 140 -4.41 -10.09 -2.62
N GLN A 141 -4.36 -9.97 -1.30
CA GLN A 141 -3.19 -9.50 -0.57
C GLN A 141 -2.42 -10.64 0.10
N LYS A 142 -1.20 -10.33 0.57
CA LYS A 142 -0.39 -11.27 1.33
C LYS A 142 -1.11 -11.66 2.62
N VAL A 143 -1.20 -12.97 2.86
CA VAL A 143 -1.83 -13.51 4.10
C VAL A 143 -1.17 -12.93 5.35
N GLY A 144 -1.99 -12.47 6.29
CA GLY A 144 -1.52 -11.86 7.54
C GLY A 144 -0.74 -10.57 7.30
N ASP A 145 -1.03 -9.83 6.23
CA ASP A 145 -0.50 -8.47 6.08
C ASP A 145 -1.14 -7.53 7.11
N ALA A 146 -0.37 -6.57 7.65
CA ALA A 146 -0.88 -5.64 8.65
C ALA A 146 -2.02 -4.77 8.08
N SER A 147 -1.96 -4.45 6.79
CA SER A 147 -2.98 -3.66 6.10
C SER A 147 -4.33 -4.38 5.98
N LEU A 148 -4.38 -5.70 6.16
CA LEU A 148 -5.63 -6.46 6.23
C LEU A 148 -6.42 -6.23 7.52
N ARG A 149 -5.80 -5.66 8.57
CA ARG A 149 -6.46 -5.40 9.88
C ARG A 149 -7.15 -6.64 10.47
N GLY A 150 -6.54 -7.82 10.26
CA GLY A 150 -7.08 -9.11 10.73
C GLY A 150 -8.06 -9.80 9.77
N GLN A 151 -8.41 -9.18 8.65
CA GLN A 151 -9.27 -9.82 7.64
C GLN A 151 -8.60 -11.09 7.08
N ASP A 152 -9.33 -12.19 7.06
CA ASP A 152 -8.92 -13.39 6.31
C ASP A 152 -9.12 -13.14 4.80
N ILE A 153 -8.01 -13.09 4.08
CA ILE A 153 -8.02 -12.76 2.65
C ILE A 153 -8.71 -13.83 1.79
N PHE A 154 -8.75 -15.08 2.23
CA PHE A 154 -9.43 -16.15 1.49
C PHE A 154 -10.95 -16.03 1.63
N SER A 155 -11.46 -15.93 2.86
CA SER A 155 -12.88 -15.71 3.11
C SER A 155 -13.37 -14.45 2.42
N TRP A 156 -12.59 -13.36 2.47
CA TRP A 156 -12.91 -12.13 1.74
C TRP A 156 -12.99 -12.37 0.22
N THR A 157 -12.06 -13.13 -0.36
CA THR A 157 -12.05 -13.44 -1.79
C THR A 157 -13.27 -14.26 -2.20
N GLU A 158 -13.60 -15.30 -1.43
CA GLU A 158 -14.75 -16.17 -1.67
C GLU A 158 -16.07 -15.38 -1.61
N GLU A 159 -16.25 -14.56 -0.58
CA GLU A 159 -17.40 -13.68 -0.41
C GLU A 159 -17.50 -12.63 -1.52
N THR A 160 -16.38 -12.04 -1.91
CA THR A 160 -16.32 -11.05 -2.99
C THR A 160 -16.72 -11.64 -4.33
N VAL A 161 -16.22 -12.84 -4.69
CA VAL A 161 -16.62 -13.52 -5.93
C VAL A 161 -18.11 -13.85 -5.91
N LYS A 162 -18.63 -14.33 -4.77
CA LYS A 162 -20.07 -14.61 -4.59
C LYS A 162 -20.91 -13.34 -4.80
N MET A 163 -20.52 -12.22 -4.23
CA MET A 163 -21.22 -10.94 -4.40
C MET A 163 -21.14 -10.45 -5.85
N LEU A 164 -19.98 -10.50 -6.48
CA LEU A 164 -19.80 -10.07 -7.86
C LEU A 164 -20.74 -10.81 -8.81
N ARG A 165 -20.92 -12.14 -8.62
CA ARG A 165 -21.83 -12.93 -9.46
C ARG A 165 -23.31 -12.52 -9.37
N GLN A 166 -23.69 -11.72 -8.38
CA GLN A 166 -25.03 -11.13 -8.28
C GLN A 166 -25.18 -9.86 -9.13
N HIS A 167 -24.08 -9.24 -9.57
CA HIS A 167 -24.08 -7.94 -10.23
C HIS A 167 -23.47 -7.92 -11.63
N THR A 168 -22.76 -8.98 -12.03
CA THR A 168 -22.06 -9.02 -13.32
C THR A 168 -21.85 -10.43 -13.85
N GLU A 169 -21.86 -10.57 -15.18
CA GLU A 169 -21.48 -11.79 -15.90
C GLU A 169 -20.07 -11.71 -16.48
N ARG A 170 -19.38 -10.55 -16.33
CA ARG A 170 -18.01 -10.40 -16.82
C ARG A 170 -17.09 -11.45 -16.24
N GLN A 171 -16.07 -11.81 -17.01
CA GLN A 171 -15.00 -12.67 -16.50
C GLN A 171 -14.35 -12.05 -15.27
N ILE A 172 -14.14 -12.86 -14.23
CA ILE A 172 -13.36 -12.49 -13.05
C ILE A 172 -12.05 -13.26 -13.08
N ILE A 173 -10.94 -12.52 -13.01
CA ILE A 173 -9.61 -13.11 -12.80
C ILE A 173 -9.22 -12.87 -11.36
N VAL A 174 -9.13 -13.93 -10.56
CA VAL A 174 -8.60 -13.87 -9.20
C VAL A 174 -7.10 -13.95 -9.26
N ARG A 175 -6.43 -12.91 -8.79
CA ARG A 175 -4.97 -12.78 -8.75
C ARG A 175 -4.45 -12.91 -7.33
N PRO A 176 -3.87 -14.05 -6.92
CA PRO A 176 -3.18 -14.21 -5.63
C PRO A 176 -1.96 -13.31 -5.52
N HIS A 177 -1.54 -13.04 -4.29
CA HIS A 177 -0.30 -12.30 -4.06
C HIS A 177 0.92 -13.18 -4.42
N PRO A 178 1.91 -12.68 -5.17
CA PRO A 178 3.08 -13.48 -5.64
C PRO A 178 3.89 -14.15 -4.52
N LEU A 179 3.95 -13.54 -3.34
CA LEU A 179 4.66 -14.07 -2.17
C LEU A 179 3.81 -15.00 -1.31
N TYR A 180 2.85 -15.69 -1.91
CA TYR A 180 1.96 -16.57 -1.19
C TYR A 180 2.62 -17.92 -0.85
N ARG A 181 2.48 -18.39 0.41
CA ARG A 181 3.16 -19.61 0.88
C ARG A 181 2.28 -20.67 1.57
N LYS A 182 0.98 -20.42 1.81
CA LYS A 182 0.07 -21.39 2.45
C LYS A 182 -0.70 -22.21 1.41
N LYS A 183 -0.11 -23.31 0.92
CA LYS A 183 -0.62 -24.10 -0.21
C LYS A 183 -2.02 -24.71 0.00
N SER A 184 -2.37 -25.20 1.21
CA SER A 184 -3.66 -25.87 1.44
C SER A 184 -4.86 -24.95 1.32
N ARG A 185 -4.86 -23.82 2.05
CA ARG A 185 -5.97 -22.85 2.02
C ARG A 185 -6.08 -22.14 0.66
N HIS A 186 -4.95 -21.95 -0.02
CA HIS A 186 -4.90 -21.42 -1.38
C HIS A 186 -5.63 -22.36 -2.37
N SER A 187 -5.36 -23.66 -2.32
CA SER A 187 -6.00 -24.64 -3.20
C SER A 187 -7.51 -24.77 -2.92
N GLU A 188 -7.91 -24.68 -1.67
CA GLU A 188 -9.32 -24.69 -1.27
C GLU A 188 -10.07 -23.46 -1.80
N CYS A 189 -9.54 -22.26 -1.55
CA CYS A 189 -10.10 -21.01 -2.06
C CYS A 189 -10.18 -21.02 -3.60
N LYS A 190 -9.11 -21.46 -4.29
CA LYS A 190 -9.10 -21.62 -5.74
C LYS A 190 -10.27 -22.49 -6.19
N LYS A 191 -10.46 -23.68 -5.60
CA LYS A 191 -11.55 -24.58 -5.94
C LYS A 191 -12.90 -23.91 -5.76
N ILE A 192 -13.13 -23.27 -4.61
CA ILE A 192 -14.41 -22.61 -4.31
C ILE A 192 -14.73 -21.50 -5.33
N VAL A 193 -13.77 -20.62 -5.62
CA VAL A 193 -14.04 -19.48 -6.51
C VAL A 193 -14.15 -19.89 -7.97
N THR A 194 -13.42 -20.92 -8.42
CA THR A 194 -13.49 -21.39 -9.81
C THR A 194 -14.71 -22.26 -10.10
N ASP A 195 -15.48 -22.66 -9.09
CA ASP A 195 -16.80 -23.28 -9.27
C ASP A 195 -17.87 -22.26 -9.72
N TYR A 196 -17.64 -20.96 -9.56
CA TYR A 196 -18.52 -19.93 -10.08
C TYR A 196 -18.35 -19.76 -11.59
N PHE A 197 -19.43 -19.42 -12.27
CA PHE A 197 -19.42 -19.13 -13.71
C PHE A 197 -18.41 -18.04 -14.06
N ASN A 198 -17.62 -18.28 -15.11
CA ASN A 198 -16.68 -17.33 -15.71
C ASN A 198 -15.65 -16.72 -14.72
N VAL A 199 -15.16 -17.55 -13.77
CA VAL A 199 -14.09 -17.18 -12.83
C VAL A 199 -12.83 -17.97 -13.14
N LEU A 200 -11.72 -17.26 -13.32
CA LEU A 200 -10.40 -17.83 -13.52
C LEU A 200 -9.48 -17.50 -12.35
N TRP A 201 -8.61 -18.45 -12.03
CA TRP A 201 -7.53 -18.26 -11.07
C TRP A 201 -6.20 -18.08 -11.80
N GLN A 202 -5.57 -16.93 -11.60
CA GLN A 202 -4.26 -16.64 -12.18
C GLN A 202 -3.13 -17.18 -11.29
N GLU A 203 -2.25 -18.00 -11.85
CA GLU A 203 -1.03 -18.35 -11.13
C GLU A 203 -0.06 -17.16 -11.10
N THR A 204 0.48 -16.88 -9.90
CA THR A 204 1.33 -15.70 -9.66
C THR A 204 2.66 -16.04 -9.00
N ASP A 205 3.08 -17.30 -9.07
CA ASP A 205 4.39 -17.72 -8.56
C ASP A 205 5.50 -17.13 -9.43
N LEU A 206 6.34 -16.26 -8.83
CA LEU A 206 7.45 -15.58 -9.52
C LEU A 206 8.50 -16.56 -10.08
N GLU A 207 8.58 -17.77 -9.51
CA GLU A 207 9.56 -18.80 -9.90
C GLU A 207 9.01 -19.75 -10.97
N LYS A 208 7.74 -19.58 -11.39
CA LYS A 208 7.11 -20.45 -12.38
C LYS A 208 6.92 -19.77 -13.72
N ASP A 209 7.02 -20.59 -14.77
CA ASP A 209 6.63 -20.18 -16.11
C ASP A 209 5.14 -19.70 -16.11
N GLY A 210 4.89 -18.58 -16.78
CA GLY A 210 3.55 -18.00 -16.85
C GLY A 210 3.24 -16.92 -15.81
N PHE A 211 4.23 -16.47 -15.03
CA PHE A 211 4.06 -15.26 -14.23
C PHE A 211 3.73 -14.06 -15.12
N VAL A 212 2.62 -13.40 -14.82
CA VAL A 212 2.19 -12.19 -15.53
C VAL A 212 2.35 -11.00 -14.58
N PRO A 213 3.18 -10.00 -14.89
CA PRO A 213 3.24 -8.75 -14.12
C PRO A 213 1.86 -8.08 -14.05
N ILE A 214 1.58 -7.43 -12.93
CA ILE A 214 0.27 -6.79 -12.74
C ILE A 214 -0.02 -5.75 -13.81
N GLN A 215 0.99 -5.01 -14.26
CA GLN A 215 0.87 -3.98 -15.29
C GLN A 215 0.26 -4.54 -16.58
N GLN A 216 0.70 -5.73 -17.02
CA GLN A 216 0.16 -6.40 -18.20
C GLN A 216 -1.29 -6.87 -18.00
N GLN A 217 -1.67 -7.27 -16.79
CA GLN A 217 -3.06 -7.63 -16.51
C GLN A 217 -3.96 -6.40 -16.45
N LEU A 218 -3.44 -5.28 -15.98
CA LEU A 218 -4.19 -4.03 -15.96
C LEU A 218 -4.53 -3.53 -17.37
N ASP A 219 -3.72 -3.86 -18.39
CA ASP A 219 -3.95 -3.40 -19.77
C ASP A 219 -5.32 -3.77 -20.35
N LYS A 220 -5.92 -4.87 -19.88
CA LYS A 220 -7.23 -5.36 -20.35
C LYS A 220 -8.29 -5.39 -19.24
N ALA A 221 -7.96 -4.91 -18.05
CA ALA A 221 -8.91 -4.90 -16.96
C ALA A 221 -10.00 -3.84 -17.14
N TRP A 222 -11.26 -4.23 -16.96
CA TRP A 222 -12.41 -3.33 -16.84
C TRP A 222 -12.34 -2.51 -15.57
N CYS A 223 -12.11 -3.19 -14.45
CA CYS A 223 -11.81 -2.60 -13.15
C CYS A 223 -11.01 -3.57 -12.30
N THR A 224 -10.44 -3.07 -11.22
CA THR A 224 -9.82 -3.89 -10.17
C THR A 224 -10.67 -3.88 -8.91
N ILE A 225 -10.56 -4.95 -8.12
CA ILE A 225 -11.15 -5.02 -6.77
C ILE A 225 -10.04 -5.33 -5.78
N THR A 226 -9.93 -4.50 -4.76
CA THR A 226 -8.87 -4.59 -3.75
C THR A 226 -9.44 -4.40 -2.35
N TYR A 227 -8.85 -5.04 -1.34
CA TYR A 227 -9.14 -4.71 0.05
C TYR A 227 -8.41 -3.42 0.45
N THR A 228 -7.09 -3.49 0.66
CA THR A 228 -6.19 -2.33 0.85
C THR A 228 -4.92 -2.47 0.01
N SER A 229 -4.95 -3.32 -1.02
CA SER A 229 -3.76 -3.67 -1.81
C SER A 229 -3.21 -2.47 -2.58
N GLY A 230 -1.88 -2.36 -2.61
CA GLY A 230 -1.21 -1.44 -3.52
C GLY A 230 -1.50 -1.67 -5.01
N SER A 231 -2.05 -2.82 -5.38
CA SER A 231 -2.55 -3.07 -6.75
C SER A 231 -3.66 -2.10 -7.17
N GLY A 232 -4.41 -1.55 -6.19
CA GLY A 232 -5.36 -0.46 -6.48
C GLY A 232 -4.65 0.82 -6.93
N ILE A 233 -3.48 1.13 -6.37
CA ILE A 233 -2.65 2.26 -6.81
C ILE A 233 -2.18 2.00 -8.24
N ASP A 234 -1.62 0.82 -8.52
CA ASP A 234 -1.15 0.44 -9.85
C ASP A 234 -2.29 0.59 -10.90
N ALA A 235 -3.52 0.20 -10.52
CA ALA A 235 -4.69 0.33 -11.37
C ALA A 235 -5.02 1.80 -11.68
N VAL A 236 -5.18 2.64 -10.65
CA VAL A 236 -5.54 4.05 -10.78
C VAL A 236 -4.47 4.83 -11.57
N LEU A 237 -3.19 4.50 -11.37
CA LEU A 237 -2.06 5.07 -12.12
C LEU A 237 -2.05 4.71 -13.60
N GLN A 238 -2.77 3.66 -14.01
CA GLN A 238 -2.96 3.26 -15.41
C GLN A 238 -4.37 3.61 -15.95
N GLY A 239 -5.12 4.41 -15.22
CA GLY A 239 -6.47 4.81 -15.57
C GLY A 239 -7.52 3.69 -15.43
N VAL A 240 -7.19 2.58 -14.78
CA VAL A 240 -8.14 1.49 -14.51
C VAL A 240 -8.94 1.80 -13.26
N PRO A 241 -10.30 1.83 -13.32
CA PRO A 241 -11.13 2.03 -12.15
C PRO A 241 -10.90 0.95 -11.08
N ASN A 242 -11.06 1.33 -9.81
CA ASN A 242 -10.92 0.40 -8.69
C ASN A 242 -12.17 0.40 -7.80
N ILE A 243 -12.46 -0.74 -7.19
CA ILE A 243 -13.39 -0.86 -6.08
C ILE A 243 -12.55 -1.16 -4.83
N ALA A 244 -12.56 -0.24 -3.86
CA ALA A 244 -11.82 -0.35 -2.62
C ALA A 244 -12.73 -0.84 -1.50
N CYS A 245 -12.54 -2.08 -1.06
CA CYS A 245 -13.40 -2.72 -0.06
C CYS A 245 -13.07 -2.33 1.40
N ASN A 246 -12.08 -1.46 1.61
CA ASN A 246 -11.73 -0.97 2.94
C ASN A 246 -11.18 0.46 2.88
N SER A 247 -11.57 1.30 3.85
CA SER A 247 -11.19 2.71 3.93
C SER A 247 -9.68 2.97 4.08
N GLY A 248 -8.93 1.98 4.56
CA GLY A 248 -7.46 2.04 4.61
C GLY A 248 -6.77 1.95 3.25
N SER A 249 -7.51 1.70 2.16
CA SER A 249 -6.95 1.69 0.80
C SER A 249 -6.44 3.07 0.40
N MET A 250 -5.20 3.14 -0.09
CA MET A 250 -4.59 4.39 -0.54
C MET A 250 -5.27 5.03 -1.77
N VAL A 251 -6.21 4.32 -2.41
CA VAL A 251 -7.04 4.81 -3.52
C VAL A 251 -8.51 4.94 -3.13
N TYR A 252 -8.83 4.93 -1.84
CA TYR A 252 -10.22 4.92 -1.38
C TYR A 252 -11.03 6.10 -1.93
N ASP A 253 -10.48 7.32 -1.92
CA ASP A 253 -11.20 8.52 -2.36
C ASP A 253 -11.56 8.52 -3.85
N VAL A 254 -10.79 7.80 -4.67
CA VAL A 254 -10.97 7.72 -6.13
C VAL A 254 -11.41 6.32 -6.60
N SER A 255 -12.08 5.59 -5.72
CA SER A 255 -12.60 4.25 -5.99
C SER A 255 -14.09 4.18 -5.69
N SER A 256 -14.78 3.24 -6.32
CA SER A 256 -16.07 2.76 -5.82
C SER A 256 -15.90 2.07 -4.46
N LYS A 257 -16.92 2.11 -3.60
CA LYS A 257 -16.92 1.51 -2.27
C LYS A 257 -17.82 0.28 -2.19
N ASP A 258 -18.69 0.11 -3.17
CA ASP A 258 -19.67 -0.96 -3.25
C ASP A 258 -19.41 -1.84 -4.49
N ILE A 259 -19.38 -3.14 -4.27
CA ILE A 259 -19.22 -4.16 -5.33
C ILE A 259 -20.38 -4.09 -6.34
N ALA A 260 -21.57 -3.66 -5.93
CA ALA A 260 -22.71 -3.45 -6.83
C ALA A 260 -22.41 -2.44 -7.96
N GLN A 261 -21.42 -1.56 -7.77
CA GLN A 261 -20.98 -0.58 -8.78
C GLN A 261 -20.03 -1.18 -9.84
N VAL A 262 -19.87 -2.49 -9.89
CA VAL A 262 -18.88 -3.16 -10.76
C VAL A 262 -19.09 -2.90 -12.25
N GLU A 263 -20.33 -2.71 -12.70
CA GLU A 263 -20.62 -2.38 -14.13
C GLU A 263 -20.49 -0.87 -14.42
N ASP A 264 -20.55 -0.02 -13.40
CA ASP A 264 -20.34 1.42 -13.51
C ASP A 264 -19.42 1.91 -12.35
N PRO A 265 -18.13 1.50 -12.35
CA PRO A 265 -17.20 1.90 -11.31
C PRO A 265 -16.85 3.39 -11.41
N TYR A 266 -16.45 3.98 -10.28
CA TYR A 266 -16.09 5.39 -10.16
C TYR A 266 -15.07 5.81 -11.24
N ARG A 267 -15.40 6.90 -11.93
CA ARG A 267 -14.56 7.57 -12.94
C ARG A 267 -14.57 9.10 -12.78
N GLY A 268 -14.74 9.57 -11.55
CA GLY A 268 -14.73 11.00 -11.24
C GLY A 268 -13.34 11.63 -11.24
N ASP A 269 -13.26 12.88 -10.83
CA ASP A 269 -12.00 13.62 -10.73
C ASP A 269 -11.06 12.97 -9.71
N LYS A 270 -9.77 12.87 -10.06
CA LYS A 270 -8.70 12.34 -9.22
C LYS A 270 -7.60 13.36 -8.90
N LYS A 271 -7.76 14.62 -9.33
CA LYS A 271 -6.73 15.66 -9.16
C LYS A 271 -6.39 15.91 -7.68
N GLU A 272 -7.38 15.95 -6.81
CA GLU A 272 -7.13 16.09 -5.38
C GLU A 272 -6.36 14.89 -4.82
N TRP A 273 -6.75 13.67 -5.21
CA TRP A 273 -6.06 12.46 -4.81
C TRP A 273 -4.61 12.41 -5.33
N THR A 274 -4.35 12.78 -6.59
CA THR A 274 -2.97 12.80 -7.13
C THR A 274 -2.07 13.75 -6.34
N ASN A 275 -2.59 14.89 -5.90
CA ASN A 275 -1.85 15.79 -5.03
C ASN A 275 -1.59 15.18 -3.65
N LYS A 276 -2.59 14.56 -3.04
CA LYS A 276 -2.48 13.92 -1.72
C LYS A 276 -1.50 12.73 -1.75
N ILE A 277 -1.66 11.80 -2.70
CA ILE A 277 -0.83 10.58 -2.74
C ILE A 277 0.65 10.89 -2.98
N ALA A 278 0.96 11.96 -3.72
CA ALA A 278 2.34 12.41 -3.92
C ALA A 278 3.01 12.89 -2.62
N HIS A 279 2.25 13.36 -1.64
CA HIS A 279 2.76 13.75 -0.33
C HIS A 279 2.86 12.58 0.66
N CYS A 280 2.36 11.41 0.29
CA CYS A 280 2.57 10.19 1.05
C CYS A 280 3.91 9.50 0.74
N GLN A 281 4.61 9.88 -0.35
CA GLN A 281 5.83 9.22 -0.82
C GLN A 281 7.00 10.20 -0.96
N TRP A 282 8.17 9.79 -0.47
CA TRP A 282 9.37 10.60 -0.37
C TRP A 282 10.61 9.80 -0.76
N SER A 283 11.53 10.43 -1.48
CA SER A 283 12.81 9.84 -1.84
C SER A 283 13.84 9.96 -0.72
N ILE A 284 14.93 9.17 -0.83
CA ILE A 284 16.06 9.27 0.09
C ILE A 284 16.68 10.68 0.07
N GLN A 285 16.76 11.31 -1.09
CA GLN A 285 17.29 12.69 -1.20
C GLN A 285 16.39 13.68 -0.44
N GLU A 286 15.06 13.52 -0.51
CA GLU A 286 14.11 14.35 0.24
C GLU A 286 14.14 14.06 1.75
N PHE A 287 14.59 12.86 2.17
CA PHE A 287 14.89 12.60 3.57
C PHE A 287 16.12 13.36 4.01
N GLU A 288 17.24 13.22 3.30
CA GLU A 288 18.53 13.82 3.66
C GLU A 288 18.52 15.35 3.62
N SER A 289 17.76 15.94 2.70
CA SER A 289 17.58 17.40 2.61
C SER A 289 16.70 17.98 3.71
N GLY A 290 15.94 17.13 4.43
CA GLY A 290 14.97 17.56 5.43
C GLY A 290 13.63 18.02 4.86
N GLU A 291 13.40 17.90 3.54
CA GLU A 291 12.13 18.29 2.89
C GLU A 291 10.96 17.46 3.40
N CYS A 292 11.14 16.15 3.51
CA CYS A 292 10.14 15.26 4.11
C CYS A 292 9.84 15.65 5.56
N TRP A 293 10.88 15.87 6.37
CA TRP A 293 10.72 16.29 7.77
C TRP A 293 9.95 17.60 7.91
N ALA A 294 10.28 18.59 7.09
CA ALA A 294 9.60 19.90 7.07
C ALA A 294 8.09 19.78 6.77
N HIS A 295 7.69 18.73 6.05
CA HIS A 295 6.27 18.43 5.78
C HIS A 295 5.63 17.67 6.95
N VAL A 296 6.17 16.49 7.31
CA VAL A 296 5.49 15.57 8.23
C VAL A 296 5.50 16.05 9.69
N SER A 297 6.51 16.81 10.10
CA SER A 297 6.62 17.36 11.46
C SER A 297 5.48 18.31 11.85
N LYS A 298 4.78 18.87 10.89
CA LYS A 298 3.60 19.72 11.12
C LYS A 298 2.37 18.94 11.57
N SER A 299 2.37 17.61 11.40
CA SER A 299 1.26 16.71 11.77
C SER A 299 1.52 15.95 13.08
N ILE A 300 2.67 16.16 13.72
CA ILE A 300 3.02 15.63 15.04
C ILE A 300 2.41 16.51 16.13
#